data_1c12097f2e2a367e9323baa940aa0b2e
#
_entry.id   1c12097f2e2a367e9323baa940aa0b2e
#
_cell.length_a   1.000
_cell.length_b   1.000
_cell.length_c   1.000
_cell.angle_alpha   90.00
_cell.angle_beta   90.00
_cell.angle_gamma   90.00
#
_symmetry.space_group_name_H-M   'P 1'
#
loop_
_entity.id
_entity.type
_entity.pdbx_description
1 polymer ?
#
loop_
_entity_poly.entity_id
_entity_poly.type
_entity_poly.pdbx_seq_one_letter_code
_entity_poly.pdbx_strand_id
1 'polypeptide(L)'
;FATCGTSFRLAMRETAYHVMARLSESEHEAMNLVVRDPDKCYILGQSRTTKIVDYVPPVGTILPLHASACGKILLSEIKEPMLGEILDSIDYKRMTASTICSKEEFMKELAAVRERGFALDAHESQDEGFCIAVPVRAAKGAARGGETGAAEGEIIAALSFSGFIGQKTVGEIDHYVK
;
A
#
# COMPACT_ATOMS: atom_id res chain seq x y z
N PHE A 1 -11.94 2.84 16.37
CA PHE A 1 -11.16 1.95 15.46
C PHE A 1 -12.11 0.99 14.79
N ALA A 2 -12.45 1.25 13.54
CA ALA A 2 -13.12 0.25 12.75
C ALA A 2 -12.08 -0.79 12.34
N THR A 3 -11.96 -1.85 13.12
CA THR A 3 -11.47 -3.11 12.59
C THR A 3 -12.48 -3.53 11.55
N CYS A 4 -12.14 -3.32 10.30
CA CYS A 4 -12.93 -3.82 9.17
C CYS A 4 -13.20 -5.30 9.42
N GLY A 5 -14.46 -5.68 9.66
CA GLY A 5 -14.81 -7.04 10.03
C GLY A 5 -14.34 -8.04 8.98
N THR A 6 -14.15 -9.29 9.37
CA THR A 6 -13.67 -10.35 8.46
C THR A 6 -14.53 -10.46 7.20
N SER A 7 -15.82 -10.28 7.33
CA SER A 7 -16.82 -10.26 6.24
C SER A 7 -16.57 -9.16 5.22
N PHE A 8 -16.28 -7.95 5.69
CA PHE A 8 -15.95 -6.82 4.80
C PHE A 8 -14.63 -6.99 4.08
N ARG A 9 -13.60 -7.47 4.79
CA ARG A 9 -12.28 -7.75 4.16
C ARG A 9 -12.42 -8.79 3.06
N LEU A 10 -13.26 -9.82 3.26
CA LEU A 10 -13.53 -10.84 2.25
C LEU A 10 -14.22 -10.24 1.03
N ALA A 11 -15.31 -9.49 1.21
CA ALA A 11 -16.04 -8.84 0.13
C ALA A 11 -15.15 -7.83 -0.64
N MET A 12 -14.34 -7.05 0.06
CA MET A 12 -13.39 -6.12 -0.55
C MET A 12 -12.35 -6.87 -1.39
N ARG A 13 -11.81 -7.97 -0.88
CA ARG A 13 -10.86 -8.81 -1.61
C ARG A 13 -11.47 -9.37 -2.91
N GLU A 14 -12.70 -9.88 -2.84
CA GLU A 14 -13.39 -10.43 -4.00
C GLU A 14 -13.66 -9.34 -5.05
N THR A 15 -14.18 -8.18 -4.62
CA THR A 15 -14.43 -7.05 -5.52
C THR A 15 -13.13 -6.53 -6.16
N ALA A 16 -12.08 -6.36 -5.38
CA ALA A 16 -10.80 -5.88 -5.86
C ALA A 16 -10.12 -6.87 -6.82
N TYR A 17 -10.33 -8.18 -6.63
CA TYR A 17 -9.70 -9.22 -7.45
C TYR A 17 -9.97 -9.03 -8.95
N HIS A 18 -11.20 -8.75 -9.33
CA HIS A 18 -11.55 -8.54 -10.75
C HIS A 18 -10.86 -7.33 -11.36
N VAL A 19 -10.73 -6.25 -10.60
CA VAL A 19 -10.01 -5.05 -11.05
C VAL A 19 -8.52 -5.33 -11.14
N MET A 20 -7.95 -5.96 -10.11
CA MET A 20 -6.54 -6.32 -10.05
C MET A 20 -6.15 -7.27 -11.18
N ALA A 21 -6.98 -8.28 -11.47
CA ALA A 21 -6.72 -9.23 -12.55
C ALA A 21 -6.64 -8.53 -13.91
N ARG A 22 -7.58 -7.62 -14.21
CA ARG A 22 -7.56 -6.83 -15.45
C ARG A 22 -6.33 -5.94 -15.55
N LEU A 23 -5.99 -5.25 -14.47
CA LEU A 23 -4.80 -4.39 -14.43
C LEU A 23 -3.51 -5.21 -14.56
N SER A 24 -3.44 -6.35 -13.88
CA SER A 24 -2.30 -7.26 -13.97
C SER A 24 -2.09 -7.81 -15.39
N GLU A 25 -3.19 -8.07 -16.10
CA GLU A 25 -3.15 -8.49 -17.52
C GLU A 25 -2.65 -7.35 -18.43
N SER A 26 -3.20 -6.13 -18.27
CA SER A 26 -2.84 -5.01 -19.14
C SER A 26 -1.42 -4.51 -18.92
N GLU A 27 -0.98 -4.43 -17.67
CA GLU A 27 0.32 -3.87 -17.31
C GLU A 27 1.43 -4.94 -17.22
N HIS A 28 1.05 -6.22 -17.24
CA HIS A 28 1.96 -7.34 -17.04
C HIS A 28 2.72 -7.28 -15.70
N GLU A 29 2.10 -6.70 -14.66
CA GLU A 29 2.67 -6.56 -13.31
C GLU A 29 1.77 -7.21 -12.26
N ALA A 30 2.38 -7.72 -11.18
CA ALA A 30 1.62 -8.25 -10.05
C ALA A 30 0.96 -7.11 -9.26
N MET A 31 -0.31 -7.29 -8.93
CA MET A 31 -1.09 -6.35 -8.13
C MET A 31 -1.32 -6.89 -6.73
N ASN A 32 -1.19 -6.02 -5.73
CA ASN A 32 -1.43 -6.35 -4.34
C ASN A 32 -2.48 -5.41 -3.73
N LEU A 33 -3.43 -6.00 -3.01
CA LEU A 33 -4.34 -5.28 -2.13
C LEU A 33 -3.82 -5.40 -0.70
N VAL A 34 -3.50 -4.28 -0.08
CA VAL A 34 -2.91 -4.22 1.26
C VAL A 34 -3.84 -3.47 2.20
N VAL A 35 -4.03 -4.00 3.40
CA VAL A 35 -4.83 -3.37 4.45
C VAL A 35 -4.00 -3.14 5.71
N ARG A 36 -4.46 -2.20 6.54
CA ARG A 36 -3.88 -1.94 7.85
C ARG A 36 -4.65 -2.64 8.96
N ASP A 37 -3.92 -3.13 9.94
CA ASP A 37 -4.45 -3.62 11.21
C ASP A 37 -3.62 -2.93 12.32
N PRO A 38 -4.19 -2.26 13.27
CA PRO A 38 -3.76 -1.01 13.92
C PRO A 38 -2.32 -0.53 13.67
N ASP A 39 -1.33 -1.37 13.93
CA ASP A 39 0.10 -1.09 13.88
C ASP A 39 0.86 -1.83 12.75
N LYS A 40 0.13 -2.53 11.88
CA LYS A 40 0.70 -3.37 10.81
C LYS A 40 -0.04 -3.16 9.51
N CYS A 41 0.63 -3.42 8.40
CA CYS A 41 -0.05 -3.62 7.12
C CYS A 41 0.34 -4.97 6.53
N TYR A 42 -0.59 -5.60 5.84
CA TYR A 42 -0.38 -6.90 5.24
C TYR A 42 -1.16 -7.08 3.94
N ILE A 43 -0.68 -7.99 3.10
CA ILE A 43 -1.30 -8.32 1.83
C ILE A 43 -2.58 -9.11 2.07
N LEU A 44 -3.74 -8.51 1.75
CA LEU A 44 -5.06 -9.13 1.85
C LEU A 44 -5.41 -9.96 0.61
N GLY A 45 -5.01 -9.49 -0.55
CA GLY A 45 -5.29 -10.11 -1.84
C GLY A 45 -4.22 -9.80 -2.86
N GLN A 46 -4.17 -10.62 -3.92
CA GLN A 46 -3.14 -10.54 -4.92
C GLN A 46 -3.65 -11.02 -6.27
N SER A 47 -3.24 -10.34 -7.36
CA SER A 47 -3.30 -10.86 -8.71
C SER A 47 -1.89 -11.00 -9.25
N ARG A 48 -1.57 -12.16 -9.81
CA ARG A 48 -0.23 -12.47 -10.33
C ARG A 48 -0.17 -12.26 -11.83
N THR A 49 1.00 -11.88 -12.30
CA THR A 49 1.32 -11.84 -13.73
C THR A 49 1.76 -13.21 -14.24
N THR A 50 1.81 -13.37 -15.55
CA THR A 50 2.37 -14.55 -16.22
C THR A 50 3.89 -14.48 -16.43
N LYS A 51 4.56 -13.46 -15.87
CA LYS A 51 6.03 -13.33 -15.96
C LYS A 51 6.73 -14.50 -15.27
N ILE A 52 7.83 -14.95 -15.87
CA ILE A 52 8.63 -16.08 -15.36
C ILE A 52 9.36 -15.71 -14.06
N VAL A 53 9.71 -14.43 -13.88
CA VAL A 53 10.32 -13.90 -12.67
C VAL A 53 9.38 -12.89 -12.05
N ASP A 54 8.73 -13.29 -10.97
CA ASP A 54 7.79 -12.46 -10.24
C ASP A 54 8.13 -12.55 -8.74
N TYR A 55 8.66 -11.47 -8.18
CA TYR A 55 8.84 -11.40 -6.73
C TYR A 55 7.58 -10.80 -6.10
N VAL A 56 6.68 -11.67 -5.73
CA VAL A 56 5.45 -11.25 -5.06
C VAL A 56 5.34 -11.98 -3.72
N PRO A 57 5.46 -11.23 -2.61
CA PRO A 57 5.28 -11.82 -1.29
C PRO A 57 3.88 -12.45 -1.17
N PRO A 58 3.73 -13.60 -0.52
CA PRO A 58 2.43 -14.28 -0.42
C PRO A 58 1.39 -13.46 0.35
N VAL A 59 0.10 -13.74 0.09
CA VAL A 59 -1.01 -13.19 0.89
C VAL A 59 -0.78 -13.47 2.37
N GLY A 60 -1.03 -12.48 3.22
CA GLY A 60 -0.76 -12.51 4.66
C GLY A 60 0.62 -11.99 5.05
N THR A 61 1.52 -11.72 4.09
CA THR A 61 2.82 -11.10 4.40
C THR A 61 2.63 -9.73 5.02
N ILE A 62 3.30 -9.50 6.14
CA ILE A 62 3.38 -8.18 6.80
C ILE A 62 4.45 -7.36 6.09
N LEU A 63 4.08 -6.16 5.69
CA LEU A 63 4.97 -5.21 5.03
C LEU A 63 5.49 -4.15 6.02
N PRO A 64 6.72 -3.67 5.86
CA PRO A 64 7.25 -2.59 6.70
C PRO A 64 6.48 -1.29 6.42
N LEU A 65 5.93 -0.66 7.46
CA LEU A 65 5.13 0.57 7.31
C LEU A 65 5.94 1.72 6.72
N HIS A 66 7.21 1.88 7.11
CA HIS A 66 8.07 3.00 6.72
C HIS A 66 8.78 2.81 5.38
N ALA A 67 8.95 1.56 4.92
CA ALA A 67 9.73 1.24 3.72
C ALA A 67 8.89 0.69 2.57
N SER A 68 7.58 0.47 2.76
CA SER A 68 6.69 0.02 1.68
C SER A 68 5.78 1.14 1.17
N ALA A 69 5.55 1.19 -0.14
CA ALA A 69 4.61 2.12 -0.74
C ALA A 69 3.20 2.02 -0.12
N CYS A 70 2.72 0.80 0.14
CA CYS A 70 1.42 0.57 0.78
C CYS A 70 1.36 1.09 2.20
N GLY A 71 2.42 0.90 3.00
CA GLY A 71 2.51 1.43 4.36
C GLY A 71 2.40 2.96 4.38
N LYS A 72 3.11 3.62 3.47
CA LYS A 72 3.05 5.09 3.31
C LYS A 72 1.63 5.56 2.97
N ILE A 73 0.94 4.92 2.01
CA ILE A 73 -0.45 5.24 1.68
C ILE A 73 -1.37 5.09 2.89
N LEU A 74 -1.30 3.97 3.58
CA LEU A 74 -2.19 3.64 4.69
C LEU A 74 -2.01 4.56 5.90
N LEU A 75 -0.84 5.20 6.03
CA LEU A 75 -0.56 6.17 7.10
C LEU A 75 -0.74 7.62 6.68
N SER A 76 -0.74 7.93 5.37
CA SER A 76 -0.68 9.30 4.86
C SER A 76 -1.80 10.24 5.35
N GLU A 77 -3.00 9.73 5.61
CA GLU A 77 -4.16 10.53 6.05
C GLU A 77 -4.60 10.27 7.50
N ILE A 78 -3.85 9.45 8.23
CA ILE A 78 -4.13 9.26 9.66
C ILE A 78 -3.84 10.56 10.39
N LYS A 79 -4.76 10.95 11.28
CA LYS A 79 -4.67 12.20 12.06
C LYS A 79 -4.04 11.94 13.42
N GLU A 80 -3.49 13.02 14.00
CA GLU A 80 -3.06 13.02 15.39
C GLU A 80 -4.27 12.84 16.34
N PRO A 81 -4.09 12.23 17.53
CA PRO A 81 -2.81 11.72 18.06
C PRO A 81 -2.41 10.32 17.53
N MET A 82 -3.30 9.62 16.85
CA MET A 82 -3.11 8.24 16.41
C MET A 82 -1.90 8.07 15.47
N LEU A 83 -1.66 9.02 14.57
CA LEU A 83 -0.47 8.98 13.71
C LEU A 83 0.80 8.96 14.54
N GLY A 84 0.91 9.86 15.53
CA GLY A 84 2.06 9.93 16.41
C GLY A 84 2.34 8.62 17.15
N GLU A 85 1.29 7.99 17.71
CA GLU A 85 1.39 6.71 18.41
C GLU A 85 1.91 5.59 17.50
N ILE A 86 1.41 5.51 16.25
CA ILE A 86 1.87 4.52 15.27
C ILE A 86 3.33 4.79 14.90
N LEU A 87 3.69 6.05 14.60
CA LEU A 87 5.04 6.41 14.21
C LEU A 87 6.07 6.12 15.32
N ASP A 88 5.68 6.30 16.58
CA ASP A 88 6.53 5.98 17.74
C ASP A 88 6.72 4.47 17.95
N SER A 89 5.81 3.65 17.44
CA SER A 89 5.89 2.20 17.53
C SER A 89 6.69 1.55 16.39
N ILE A 90 7.02 2.29 15.33
CA ILE A 90 7.77 1.75 14.18
C ILE A 90 9.23 1.53 14.53
N ASP A 91 9.72 0.31 14.29
CA ASP A 91 11.15 0.04 14.19
C ASP A 91 11.64 0.50 12.80
N TYR A 92 12.29 1.67 12.75
CA TYR A 92 12.85 2.24 11.52
C TYR A 92 14.11 1.49 11.06
N LYS A 93 14.02 0.16 11.00
CA LYS A 93 15.13 -0.70 10.60
C LYS A 93 15.57 -0.41 9.18
N ARG A 94 16.86 -0.19 8.99
CA ARG A 94 17.46 -0.08 7.67
C ARG A 94 17.44 -1.41 6.94
N MET A 95 16.82 -1.45 5.79
CA MET A 95 16.74 -2.63 4.91
C MET A 95 17.68 -2.48 3.71
N THR A 96 17.82 -1.26 3.20
CA THR A 96 18.70 -0.88 2.08
C THR A 96 19.38 0.46 2.36
N ALA A 97 20.18 0.92 1.44
CA ALA A 97 20.77 2.26 1.51
C ALA A 97 19.73 3.38 1.40
N SER A 98 18.60 3.11 0.72
CA SER A 98 17.51 4.08 0.45
C SER A 98 16.41 4.08 1.52
N THR A 99 16.43 3.15 2.47
CA THR A 99 15.39 3.06 3.51
C THR A 99 15.33 4.34 4.35
N ILE A 100 14.12 4.88 4.51
CA ILE A 100 13.84 5.96 5.47
C ILE A 100 14.01 5.40 6.88
N CYS A 101 14.92 5.98 7.67
CA CYS A 101 15.33 5.44 8.96
C CYS A 101 15.03 6.36 10.14
N SER A 102 14.22 7.41 9.97
CA SER A 102 13.81 8.28 11.06
C SER A 102 12.33 8.68 10.96
N LYS A 103 11.72 8.94 12.10
CA LYS A 103 10.35 9.45 12.20
C LYS A 103 10.18 10.77 11.44
N GLU A 104 11.15 11.67 11.57
CA GLU A 104 11.13 13.00 10.98
C GLU A 104 11.17 12.94 9.44
N GLU A 105 12.01 12.08 8.87
CA GLU A 105 12.06 11.86 7.42
C GLU A 105 10.79 11.20 6.94
N PHE A 106 10.29 10.22 7.69
CA PHE A 106 9.06 9.52 7.32
C PHE A 106 7.82 10.43 7.36
N MET A 107 7.73 11.34 8.34
CA MET A 107 6.66 12.35 8.37
C MET A 107 6.68 13.27 7.16
N LYS A 108 7.88 13.68 6.69
CA LYS A 108 8.01 14.47 5.44
C LYS A 108 7.54 13.68 4.23
N GLU A 109 7.91 12.40 4.14
CA GLU A 109 7.45 11.53 3.06
C GLU A 109 5.92 11.35 3.10
N LEU A 110 5.31 11.14 4.28
CA LEU A 110 3.85 11.04 4.39
C LEU A 110 3.13 12.33 3.94
N ALA A 111 3.71 13.49 4.23
CA ALA A 111 3.18 14.76 3.74
C ALA A 111 3.25 14.85 2.20
N ALA A 112 4.37 14.47 1.60
CA ALA A 112 4.54 14.43 0.15
C ALA A 112 3.59 13.40 -0.52
N VAL A 113 3.41 12.22 0.10
CA VAL A 113 2.43 11.22 -0.37
C VAL A 113 1.01 11.76 -0.38
N ARG A 114 0.63 12.50 0.67
CA ARG A 114 -0.69 13.13 0.77
C ARG A 114 -0.92 14.16 -0.34
N GLU A 115 0.11 14.94 -0.66
CA GLU A 115 0.04 15.97 -1.69
C GLU A 115 -0.02 15.38 -3.10
N ARG A 116 0.83 14.39 -3.41
CA ARG A 116 0.90 13.78 -4.75
C ARG A 116 -0.15 12.70 -5.02
N GLY A 117 -0.77 12.12 -3.96
CA GLY A 117 -1.84 11.13 -4.07
C GLY A 117 -1.39 9.69 -4.32
N PHE A 118 -0.11 9.41 -4.38
CA PHE A 118 0.48 8.07 -4.52
C PHE A 118 1.76 7.94 -3.70
N ALA A 119 2.19 6.72 -3.44
CA ALA A 119 3.46 6.45 -2.77
C ALA A 119 4.36 5.55 -3.60
N LEU A 120 5.67 5.71 -3.38
CA LEU A 120 6.72 4.89 -3.97
C LEU A 120 7.48 4.16 -2.87
N ASP A 121 7.84 2.93 -3.13
CA ASP A 121 8.98 2.25 -2.55
C ASP A 121 10.06 2.22 -3.63
N ALA A 122 11.00 3.14 -3.53
CA ALA A 122 12.10 3.30 -4.48
C ALA A 122 13.36 2.66 -3.88
N HIS A 123 13.45 1.34 -3.93
CA HIS A 123 14.54 0.55 -3.32
C HIS A 123 14.62 0.65 -1.79
N GLU A 124 13.53 0.99 -1.11
CA GLU A 124 13.55 1.17 0.34
C GLU A 124 13.40 -0.14 1.09
N SER A 125 12.54 -1.04 0.59
CA SER A 125 12.32 -2.37 1.18
C SER A 125 13.31 -3.42 0.65
N GLN A 126 13.79 -3.25 -0.58
CA GLN A 126 14.73 -4.15 -1.26
C GLN A 126 15.53 -3.41 -2.33
N ASP A 127 16.81 -3.78 -2.51
CA ASP A 127 17.72 -3.09 -3.43
C ASP A 127 17.29 -3.16 -4.91
N GLU A 128 16.65 -4.24 -5.33
CA GLU A 128 16.28 -4.48 -6.73
C GLU A 128 14.78 -4.27 -6.99
N GLY A 129 14.00 -4.00 -5.94
CA GLY A 129 12.54 -3.86 -6.02
C GLY A 129 12.08 -2.41 -6.09
N PHE A 130 10.97 -2.19 -6.77
CA PHE A 130 10.20 -0.97 -6.62
C PHE A 130 8.71 -1.31 -6.49
N CYS A 131 7.97 -0.41 -5.85
CA CYS A 131 6.53 -0.55 -5.72
C CYS A 131 5.87 0.82 -5.82
N ILE A 132 4.75 0.88 -6.54
CA ILE A 132 3.88 2.07 -6.56
C ILE A 132 2.56 1.69 -5.90
N ALA A 133 2.05 2.55 -5.03
CA ALA A 133 0.77 2.34 -4.36
C ALA A 133 -0.13 3.57 -4.45
N VAL A 134 -1.43 3.30 -4.59
CA VAL A 134 -2.50 4.30 -4.58
C VAL A 134 -3.54 3.95 -3.51
N PRO A 135 -4.28 4.94 -2.97
CA PRO A 135 -5.29 4.70 -1.97
C PRO A 135 -6.55 4.05 -2.57
N VAL A 136 -7.10 3.07 -1.87
CA VAL A 136 -8.47 2.58 -2.07
C VAL A 136 -9.35 3.22 -1.00
N ARG A 137 -10.39 3.95 -1.44
CA ARG A 137 -11.21 4.76 -0.55
C ARG A 137 -12.61 4.18 -0.36
N ALA A 138 -13.18 4.40 0.82
CA ALA A 138 -14.56 4.07 1.10
C ALA A 138 -15.50 4.90 0.20
N ALA A 139 -16.40 4.21 -0.51
CA ALA A 139 -17.38 4.85 -1.38
C ALA A 139 -18.49 5.56 -0.59
N LYS A 140 -19.21 6.49 -1.28
CA LYS A 140 -20.42 7.11 -0.74
C LYS A 140 -21.42 6.05 -0.30
N GLY A 141 -21.88 6.15 0.95
CA GLY A 141 -22.88 5.22 1.51
C GLY A 141 -22.29 3.95 2.13
N ALA A 142 -21.01 3.66 2.00
CA ALA A 142 -20.37 2.52 2.67
C ALA A 142 -20.49 2.59 4.20
N ALA A 143 -20.55 3.80 4.76
CA ALA A 143 -20.71 4.03 6.20
C ALA A 143 -22.11 3.71 6.76
N ARG A 144 -23.12 3.58 5.91
CA ARG A 144 -24.53 3.33 6.35
C ARG A 144 -24.86 1.86 6.62
N GLY A 145 -23.96 0.93 6.27
CA GLY A 145 -24.17 -0.52 6.40
C GLY A 145 -23.48 -1.20 7.61
N GLY A 146 -22.81 -0.46 8.46
CA GLY A 146 -22.38 -0.98 9.78
C GLY A 146 -21.12 -1.87 9.82
N GLU A 147 -20.59 -2.36 8.70
CA GLU A 147 -19.45 -3.31 8.73
C GLU A 147 -18.06 -2.66 8.58
N THR A 148 -17.96 -1.49 7.97
CA THR A 148 -16.65 -0.86 7.73
C THR A 148 -16.25 0.11 8.83
N GLY A 149 -17.22 0.79 9.45
CA GLY A 149 -16.96 1.92 10.36
C GLY A 149 -16.15 3.08 9.73
N ALA A 150 -15.80 2.98 8.45
CA ALA A 150 -15.00 3.98 7.74
C ALA A 150 -15.88 5.13 7.25
N ALA A 151 -15.39 6.36 7.38
CA ALA A 151 -16.05 7.53 6.82
C ALA A 151 -15.91 7.55 5.28
N GLU A 152 -16.85 8.24 4.61
CA GLU A 152 -16.74 8.45 3.18
C GLU A 152 -15.42 9.09 2.81
N GLY A 153 -14.75 8.53 1.79
CA GLY A 153 -13.45 9.00 1.32
C GLY A 153 -12.24 8.55 2.16
N GLU A 154 -12.46 7.93 3.31
CA GLU A 154 -11.38 7.38 4.14
C GLU A 154 -10.62 6.27 3.41
N ILE A 155 -9.30 6.23 3.57
CA ILE A 155 -8.45 5.17 3.02
C ILE A 155 -8.71 3.86 3.78
N ILE A 156 -9.26 2.86 3.09
CA ILE A 156 -9.59 1.54 3.64
C ILE A 156 -8.58 0.46 3.24
N ALA A 157 -7.85 0.68 2.16
CA ALA A 157 -6.80 -0.19 1.66
C ALA A 157 -5.83 0.59 0.78
N ALA A 158 -4.71 -0.03 0.42
CA ALA A 158 -3.81 0.42 -0.63
C ALA A 158 -3.77 -0.63 -1.75
N LEU A 159 -3.82 -0.18 -2.98
CA LEU A 159 -3.57 -1.00 -4.16
C LEU A 159 -2.18 -0.69 -4.66
N SER A 160 -1.37 -1.71 -4.89
CA SER A 160 -0.02 -1.53 -5.41
C SER A 160 0.29 -2.50 -6.54
N PHE A 161 1.25 -2.11 -7.37
CA PHE A 161 1.98 -3.04 -8.20
C PHE A 161 3.47 -3.00 -7.86
N SER A 162 4.11 -4.14 -8.04
CA SER A 162 5.53 -4.34 -7.73
C SER A 162 6.26 -4.82 -8.96
N GLY A 163 7.48 -4.35 -9.15
CA GLY A 163 8.33 -4.76 -10.26
C GLY A 163 9.81 -4.75 -9.89
N PHE A 164 10.65 -5.28 -10.78
CA PHE A 164 12.11 -5.21 -10.67
C PHE A 164 12.66 -4.12 -11.57
N ILE A 165 13.58 -3.32 -11.04
CA ILE A 165 14.20 -2.20 -11.80
C ILE A 165 15.08 -2.66 -12.95
N GLY A 166 15.59 -3.87 -12.95
CA GLY A 166 16.31 -4.40 -14.12
C GLY A 166 15.49 -4.47 -15.40
N GLN A 167 14.19 -4.24 -15.34
CA GLN A 167 13.26 -4.24 -16.49
C GLN A 167 12.62 -2.89 -16.79
N LYS A 168 12.70 -1.90 -15.86
CA LYS A 168 12.10 -0.56 -16.04
C LYS A 168 12.96 0.52 -15.42
N THR A 169 13.15 1.62 -16.11
CA THR A 169 13.87 2.80 -15.61
C THR A 169 12.94 3.68 -14.78
N VAL A 170 13.50 4.55 -13.92
CA VAL A 170 12.75 5.55 -13.13
C VAL A 170 11.84 6.42 -14.02
N GLY A 171 12.20 6.65 -15.29
CA GLY A 171 11.37 7.38 -16.26
C GLY A 171 10.09 6.66 -16.69
N GLU A 172 10.01 5.34 -16.52
CA GLU A 172 8.80 4.58 -16.81
C GLU A 172 7.80 4.60 -15.65
N ILE A 173 8.23 5.02 -14.46
CA ILE A 173 7.35 5.25 -13.31
C ILE A 173 6.29 6.30 -13.65
N ASP A 174 6.65 7.33 -14.43
CA ASP A 174 5.72 8.38 -14.88
C ASP A 174 4.54 7.84 -15.72
N HIS A 175 4.70 6.68 -16.34
CA HIS A 175 3.61 6.03 -17.08
C HIS A 175 2.50 5.52 -16.15
N TYR A 176 2.87 5.04 -14.96
CA TYR A 176 1.93 4.46 -13.99
C TYR A 176 1.28 5.50 -13.06
N VAL A 177 1.72 6.75 -13.13
CA VAL A 177 1.26 7.85 -12.27
C VAL A 177 0.23 8.73 -12.99
N LYS A 178 0.07 8.59 -14.30
CA LYS A 178 -0.92 9.31 -15.13
C LYS A 178 -2.22 8.54 -15.24
#